data_c411f08fbe97ff65a98fdd7105fc6dd5
#
_entry.id   c411f08fbe97ff65a98fdd7105fc6dd5
#
_cell.length_a   1.000
_cell.length_b   1.000
_cell.length_c   1.000
_cell.angle_alpha   90.00
_cell.angle_beta   90.00
_cell.angle_gamma   90.00
#
_symmetry.space_group_name_H-M   'P 1'
#
loop_
_entity.id
_entity.type
_entity.pdbx_description
1 polymer ?
#
loop_
_entity_poly.entity_id
_entity_poly.type
_entity_poly.pdbx_seq_one_letter_code
_entity_poly.pdbx_strand_id
1 'polypeptide(L)'
;VKYYDFLDKEPKIDGLVVIEGTDSVLAQRALDALLDRLMPADMRALNLEIIDGPGCEDLARTVADSVAAMPFLAERRVVAVRGCERLRAQPRRDLWAVAEAIPAGNTLVLEDLFPPNKKTKPEPFGALAGRKALRIDTTVTADTRERYIRETLERLGAKAEPRAIAAMADSDADLGAIGNDLEKLALTGGKITLADLERESLAIEDPKAWHYASALVEGRAADALAIAFELFANDPRGAAVPLVSALATDLGLIWELARPNGGDLPGRHQWRERTLRPLAKRIGERRARYGYTAAVRGFEAVVTGQIDDPRGMIELLTADIASKVTAPQRRTVAS
;
A
#
# COMPACT_ATOMS: atom_id res chain seq x y z
N VAL A 1 -3.20 17.76 -11.22
CA VAL A 1 -3.66 18.34 -9.93
C VAL A 1 -3.79 17.23 -8.92
N LYS A 2 -3.56 17.50 -7.63
CA LYS A 2 -3.85 16.55 -6.56
C LYS A 2 -5.37 16.41 -6.38
N TYR A 3 -5.83 15.26 -5.87
CA TYR A 3 -7.25 14.99 -5.67
C TYR A 3 -8.00 16.10 -4.92
N TYR A 4 -7.49 16.57 -3.80
CA TYR A 4 -8.13 17.63 -3.03
C TYR A 4 -8.05 19.01 -3.71
N ASP A 5 -6.97 19.29 -4.43
CA ASP A 5 -6.90 20.50 -5.27
C ASP A 5 -7.92 20.46 -6.42
N PHE A 6 -8.19 19.27 -6.95
CA PHE A 6 -9.24 19.08 -7.95
C PHE A 6 -10.61 19.42 -7.37
N LEU A 7 -10.90 18.99 -6.13
CA LEU A 7 -12.16 19.33 -5.47
C LEU A 7 -12.31 20.83 -5.22
N ASP A 8 -11.22 21.47 -4.76
CA ASP A 8 -11.26 22.87 -4.30
C ASP A 8 -11.16 23.90 -5.45
N LYS A 9 -10.45 23.58 -6.57
CA LYS A 9 -10.09 24.56 -7.62
C LYS A 9 -10.89 24.47 -8.92
N GLU A 10 -11.76 23.49 -9.04
CA GLU A 10 -12.63 23.28 -10.22
C GLU A 10 -11.91 23.47 -11.59
N PRO A 11 -10.85 22.73 -11.90
CA PRO A 11 -10.15 22.88 -13.15
C PRO A 11 -11.06 22.58 -14.35
N LYS A 12 -10.78 23.23 -15.49
CA LYS A 12 -11.48 22.95 -16.74
C LYS A 12 -11.31 21.49 -17.14
N ILE A 13 -12.42 20.84 -17.50
CA ILE A 13 -12.45 19.44 -17.93
C ILE A 13 -12.68 19.44 -19.45
N ASP A 14 -11.67 19.00 -20.19
CA ASP A 14 -11.71 18.82 -21.63
C ASP A 14 -11.52 17.33 -21.97
N GLY A 15 -11.94 16.89 -23.11
CA GLY A 15 -11.86 15.58 -23.75
C GLY A 15 -11.22 14.40 -22.98
N LEU A 16 -9.97 14.54 -22.57
CA LEU A 16 -9.23 13.46 -21.87
C LEU A 16 -8.97 13.79 -20.41
N VAL A 17 -9.32 12.85 -19.54
CA VAL A 17 -8.99 12.87 -18.10
C VAL A 17 -8.23 11.60 -17.74
N VAL A 18 -7.16 11.71 -16.95
CA VAL A 18 -6.43 10.58 -16.41
C VAL A 18 -6.49 10.66 -14.88
N ILE A 19 -7.07 9.64 -14.26
CA ILE A 19 -7.01 9.44 -12.80
C ILE A 19 -5.83 8.53 -12.54
N GLU A 20 -4.80 9.06 -11.86
CA GLU A 20 -3.54 8.37 -11.59
C GLU A 20 -3.24 8.38 -10.08
N GLY A 21 -2.33 7.56 -9.61
CA GLY A 21 -1.95 7.52 -8.20
C GLY A 21 -1.82 6.11 -7.64
N THR A 22 -2.15 5.93 -6.37
CA THR A 22 -1.94 4.65 -5.68
C THR A 22 -3.17 4.10 -4.98
N ASP A 23 -4.27 4.86 -4.91
CA ASP A 23 -5.40 4.52 -4.07
C ASP A 23 -6.71 4.46 -4.85
N SER A 24 -7.39 3.32 -4.77
CA SER A 24 -8.64 3.07 -5.49
C SER A 24 -9.85 3.80 -4.87
N VAL A 25 -9.84 4.09 -3.57
CA VAL A 25 -10.94 4.81 -2.89
C VAL A 25 -10.95 6.26 -3.34
N LEU A 26 -9.77 6.90 -3.35
CA LEU A 26 -9.67 8.27 -3.87
C LEU A 26 -9.92 8.33 -5.38
N ALA A 27 -9.51 7.30 -6.15
CA ALA A 27 -9.80 7.22 -7.57
C ALA A 27 -11.31 7.15 -7.84
N GLN A 28 -12.03 6.31 -7.09
CA GLN A 28 -13.48 6.24 -7.19
C GLN A 28 -14.13 7.58 -6.82
N ARG A 29 -13.72 8.19 -5.70
CA ARG A 29 -14.23 9.52 -5.29
C ARG A 29 -13.90 10.61 -6.32
N ALA A 30 -12.71 10.55 -6.96
CA ALA A 30 -12.34 11.47 -8.02
C ALA A 30 -13.24 11.30 -9.26
N LEU A 31 -13.53 10.06 -9.63
CA LEU A 31 -14.46 9.76 -10.72
C LEU A 31 -15.86 10.27 -10.39
N ASP A 32 -16.37 10.02 -9.19
CA ASP A 32 -17.71 10.48 -8.77
C ASP A 32 -17.80 12.01 -8.81
N ALA A 33 -16.82 12.71 -8.22
CA ALA A 33 -16.76 14.16 -8.23
C ALA A 33 -16.62 14.74 -9.66
N LEU A 34 -15.89 14.05 -10.54
CA LEU A 34 -15.78 14.39 -11.95
C LEU A 34 -17.14 14.26 -12.65
N LEU A 35 -17.84 13.17 -12.42
CA LEU A 35 -19.16 12.91 -13.00
C LEU A 35 -20.21 13.92 -12.53
N ASP A 36 -20.19 14.29 -11.22
CA ASP A 36 -21.08 15.33 -10.67
C ASP A 36 -20.91 16.69 -11.38
N ARG A 37 -19.69 16.99 -11.82
CA ARG A 37 -19.39 18.22 -12.56
C ARG A 37 -19.73 18.16 -14.06
N LEU A 38 -19.66 16.95 -14.63
CA LEU A 38 -19.84 16.78 -16.07
C LEU A 38 -21.30 16.61 -16.48
N MET A 39 -22.11 16.03 -15.61
CA MET A 39 -23.52 15.76 -15.93
C MET A 39 -24.40 15.55 -14.71
N PRO A 40 -25.69 15.94 -14.79
CA PRO A 40 -26.69 15.61 -13.80
C PRO A 40 -26.86 14.09 -13.61
N ALA A 41 -27.20 13.65 -12.39
CA ALA A 41 -27.30 12.24 -12.05
C ALA A 41 -28.32 11.46 -12.91
N ASP A 42 -29.43 12.08 -13.25
CA ASP A 42 -30.51 11.53 -14.10
C ASP A 42 -30.07 11.31 -15.55
N MET A 43 -29.06 12.06 -16.05
CA MET A 43 -28.53 11.88 -17.39
C MET A 43 -27.47 10.80 -17.52
N ARG A 44 -26.93 10.30 -16.38
CA ARG A 44 -25.86 9.29 -16.39
C ARG A 44 -26.26 7.98 -17.02
N ALA A 45 -27.48 7.52 -16.81
CA ALA A 45 -27.95 6.26 -17.36
C ALA A 45 -27.84 6.17 -18.91
N LEU A 46 -27.91 7.32 -19.58
CA LEU A 46 -27.89 7.39 -21.06
C LEU A 46 -26.54 7.89 -21.64
N ASN A 47 -25.76 8.62 -20.83
CA ASN A 47 -24.56 9.31 -21.32
C ASN A 47 -23.27 8.92 -20.61
N LEU A 48 -23.33 7.99 -19.64
CA LEU A 48 -22.15 7.46 -18.96
C LEU A 48 -22.02 5.98 -19.28
N GLU A 49 -20.83 5.57 -19.68
CA GLU A 49 -20.45 4.18 -19.80
C GLU A 49 -19.16 3.94 -19.00
N ILE A 50 -19.21 2.93 -18.10
CA ILE A 50 -18.05 2.51 -17.29
C ILE A 50 -17.63 1.13 -17.78
N ILE A 51 -16.39 1.01 -18.25
CA ILE A 51 -15.81 -0.20 -18.84
C ILE A 51 -14.71 -0.71 -17.93
N ASP A 52 -14.78 -1.98 -17.52
CA ASP A 52 -13.65 -2.67 -16.89
C ASP A 52 -12.64 -3.05 -17.98
N GLY A 53 -11.50 -2.36 -18.01
CA GLY A 53 -10.51 -2.53 -19.06
C GLY A 53 -10.01 -3.97 -19.20
N PRO A 54 -9.57 -4.64 -18.11
CA PRO A 54 -9.10 -6.03 -18.17
C PRO A 54 -10.19 -7.05 -18.55
N GLY A 55 -11.43 -6.76 -18.24
CA GLY A 55 -12.58 -7.63 -18.51
C GLY A 55 -13.15 -7.49 -19.93
N CYS A 56 -12.71 -6.51 -20.72
CA CYS A 56 -13.24 -6.24 -22.06
C CYS A 56 -12.33 -6.85 -23.15
N GLU A 57 -12.83 -7.79 -23.93
CA GLU A 57 -12.06 -8.49 -24.96
C GLU A 57 -11.61 -7.54 -26.11
N ASP A 58 -12.48 -6.63 -26.54
CA ASP A 58 -12.29 -5.71 -27.65
C ASP A 58 -12.24 -4.24 -27.18
N LEU A 59 -11.47 -4.00 -26.14
CA LEU A 59 -11.49 -2.75 -25.36
C LEU A 59 -11.37 -1.49 -26.24
N ALA A 60 -10.37 -1.42 -27.11
CA ALA A 60 -10.14 -0.22 -27.92
C ALA A 60 -11.32 0.08 -28.86
N ARG A 61 -11.91 -0.96 -29.46
CA ARG A 61 -13.08 -0.80 -30.31
C ARG A 61 -14.32 -0.39 -29.51
N THR A 62 -14.58 -1.07 -28.38
CA THR A 62 -15.70 -0.74 -27.49
C THR A 62 -15.62 0.71 -27.03
N VAL A 63 -14.43 1.14 -26.60
CA VAL A 63 -14.22 2.54 -26.16
C VAL A 63 -14.37 3.52 -27.33
N ALA A 64 -13.83 3.20 -28.51
CA ALA A 64 -13.95 4.04 -29.69
C ALA A 64 -15.41 4.22 -30.11
N ASP A 65 -16.16 3.14 -30.20
CA ASP A 65 -17.59 3.17 -30.56
C ASP A 65 -18.39 3.96 -29.52
N SER A 66 -18.11 3.75 -28.23
CA SER A 66 -18.80 4.44 -27.14
C SER A 66 -18.47 5.93 -27.09
N VAL A 67 -17.20 6.31 -27.22
CA VAL A 67 -16.80 7.74 -27.15
C VAL A 67 -17.17 8.51 -28.40
N ALA A 68 -17.35 7.82 -29.54
CA ALA A 68 -17.81 8.43 -30.80
C ALA A 68 -19.34 8.66 -30.81
N ALA A 69 -20.10 7.96 -29.98
CA ALA A 69 -21.54 8.12 -29.93
C ALA A 69 -21.95 9.53 -29.48
N MET A 70 -22.99 10.06 -30.12
CA MET A 70 -23.52 11.39 -29.74
C MET A 70 -24.17 11.32 -28.35
N PRO A 71 -24.02 12.36 -27.52
CA PRO A 71 -24.74 12.43 -26.26
C PRO A 71 -26.25 12.50 -26.49
N PHE A 72 -26.99 11.83 -25.62
CA PHE A 72 -28.45 11.81 -25.70
C PHE A 72 -29.06 12.82 -24.70
N LEU A 73 -29.67 13.88 -25.21
CA LEU A 73 -30.28 14.96 -24.42
C LEU A 73 -29.33 15.58 -23.37
N ALA A 74 -28.04 15.52 -23.59
CA ALA A 74 -26.99 16.06 -22.73
C ALA A 74 -25.94 16.81 -23.56
N GLU A 75 -25.13 17.65 -22.91
CA GLU A 75 -24.07 18.39 -23.57
C GLU A 75 -22.87 17.49 -23.94
N ARG A 76 -22.69 16.38 -23.23
CA ARG A 76 -21.57 15.45 -23.43
C ARG A 76 -21.89 14.01 -23.07
N ARG A 77 -21.15 13.11 -23.68
CA ARG A 77 -21.04 11.71 -23.28
C ARG A 77 -19.73 11.50 -22.54
N VAL A 78 -19.75 10.68 -21.50
CA VAL A 78 -18.58 10.30 -20.71
C VAL A 78 -18.37 8.78 -20.82
N VAL A 79 -17.16 8.39 -21.15
CA VAL A 79 -16.73 6.99 -21.13
C VAL A 79 -15.60 6.88 -20.11
N ALA A 80 -15.72 6.01 -19.11
CA ALA A 80 -14.71 5.78 -18.10
C ALA A 80 -14.16 4.35 -18.23
N VAL A 81 -12.85 4.22 -18.41
CA VAL A 81 -12.17 2.93 -18.45
C VAL A 81 -11.42 2.75 -17.15
N ARG A 82 -11.74 1.68 -16.41
CA ARG A 82 -11.14 1.35 -15.12
C ARG A 82 -10.10 0.25 -15.23
N GLY A 83 -9.13 0.25 -14.29
CA GLY A 83 -8.13 -0.80 -14.20
C GLY A 83 -7.11 -0.80 -15.34
N CYS A 84 -6.83 0.36 -15.92
CA CYS A 84 -5.90 0.49 -17.03
C CYS A 84 -4.47 0.03 -16.68
N GLU A 85 -4.06 0.13 -15.43
CA GLU A 85 -2.75 -0.34 -14.94
C GLU A 85 -2.57 -1.86 -15.10
N ARG A 86 -3.66 -2.63 -15.19
CA ARG A 86 -3.67 -4.08 -15.37
C ARG A 86 -3.66 -4.52 -16.83
N LEU A 87 -3.79 -3.59 -17.77
CA LEU A 87 -3.79 -3.88 -19.20
C LEU A 87 -2.42 -4.35 -19.69
N ARG A 88 -2.41 -5.34 -20.58
CA ARG A 88 -1.22 -5.73 -21.32
C ARG A 88 -0.79 -4.64 -22.30
N ALA A 89 0.45 -4.71 -22.77
CA ALA A 89 1.07 -3.67 -23.59
C ALA A 89 0.31 -3.37 -24.89
N GLN A 90 -0.25 -4.38 -25.59
CA GLN A 90 -0.97 -4.15 -26.85
C GLN A 90 -2.32 -3.47 -26.63
N PRO A 91 -3.25 -4.00 -25.79
CA PRO A 91 -4.51 -3.33 -25.47
C PRO A 91 -4.31 -1.90 -24.95
N ARG A 92 -3.23 -1.67 -24.20
CA ARG A 92 -2.90 -0.33 -23.70
C ARG A 92 -2.51 0.64 -24.81
N ARG A 93 -1.71 0.21 -25.81
CA ARG A 93 -1.38 1.04 -27.00
C ARG A 93 -2.60 1.34 -27.84
N ASP A 94 -3.45 0.32 -28.05
CA ASP A 94 -4.65 0.47 -28.85
C ASP A 94 -5.66 1.43 -28.20
N LEU A 95 -5.83 1.34 -26.88
CA LEU A 95 -6.64 2.28 -26.10
C LEU A 95 -6.08 3.71 -26.16
N TRP A 96 -4.74 3.87 -26.13
CA TRP A 96 -4.12 5.19 -26.25
C TRP A 96 -4.40 5.84 -27.62
N ALA A 97 -4.39 5.09 -28.69
CA ALA A 97 -4.75 5.60 -30.00
C ALA A 97 -6.20 6.16 -30.06
N VAL A 98 -7.12 5.54 -29.33
CA VAL A 98 -8.49 6.06 -29.16
C VAL A 98 -8.49 7.36 -28.35
N ALA A 99 -7.68 7.41 -27.28
CA ALA A 99 -7.58 8.60 -26.42
C ALA A 99 -7.02 9.84 -27.14
N GLU A 100 -6.26 9.65 -28.23
CA GLU A 100 -5.76 10.77 -29.07
C GLU A 100 -6.80 11.30 -30.07
N ALA A 101 -7.93 10.60 -30.25
CA ALA A 101 -8.95 10.89 -31.27
C ALA A 101 -10.36 11.13 -30.67
N ILE A 102 -10.45 11.63 -29.45
CA ILE A 102 -11.74 11.89 -28.78
C ILE A 102 -12.52 12.99 -29.53
N PRO A 103 -13.78 12.76 -29.92
CA PRO A 103 -14.61 13.77 -30.51
C PRO A 103 -14.84 14.97 -29.57
N ALA A 104 -14.90 16.18 -30.17
CA ALA A 104 -15.19 17.39 -29.41
C ALA A 104 -16.55 17.27 -28.68
N GLY A 105 -16.58 17.68 -27.42
CA GLY A 105 -17.77 17.60 -26.56
C GLY A 105 -17.83 16.33 -25.70
N ASN A 106 -17.26 15.20 -26.14
CA ASN A 106 -17.22 13.99 -25.33
C ASN A 106 -15.99 13.93 -24.40
N THR A 107 -16.05 13.08 -23.39
CA THR A 107 -14.97 12.92 -22.40
C THR A 107 -14.62 11.44 -22.23
N LEU A 108 -13.34 11.11 -22.35
CA LEU A 108 -12.77 9.83 -21.98
C LEU A 108 -12.01 9.98 -20.66
N VAL A 109 -12.34 9.13 -19.70
CA VAL A 109 -11.65 9.03 -18.41
C VAL A 109 -10.88 7.73 -18.36
N LEU A 110 -9.58 7.79 -18.12
CA LEU A 110 -8.72 6.62 -17.95
C LEU A 110 -8.29 6.54 -16.49
N GLU A 111 -8.76 5.53 -15.77
CA GLU A 111 -8.27 5.19 -14.42
C GLU A 111 -7.04 4.31 -14.57
N ASP A 112 -5.88 4.89 -14.29
CA ASP A 112 -4.57 4.28 -14.50
C ASP A 112 -3.70 4.45 -13.25
N LEU A 113 -3.89 3.58 -12.26
CA LEU A 113 -3.36 3.73 -10.90
C LEU A 113 -1.85 3.50 -10.82
N PHE A 114 -1.09 4.29 -11.56
CA PHE A 114 0.35 4.43 -11.41
C PHE A 114 0.70 5.75 -10.74
N PRO A 115 1.71 5.76 -9.82
CA PRO A 115 2.21 7.02 -9.26
C PRO A 115 2.71 7.97 -10.36
N PRO A 116 2.37 9.26 -10.31
CA PRO A 116 2.59 10.23 -11.40
C PRO A 116 4.03 10.33 -11.91
N ASN A 117 5.00 10.03 -11.08
CA ASN A 117 6.43 10.17 -11.39
C ASN A 117 7.14 8.82 -11.59
N LYS A 118 6.41 7.72 -11.62
CA LYS A 118 7.00 6.39 -11.75
C LYS A 118 7.29 6.06 -13.20
N LYS A 119 8.55 5.81 -13.50
CA LYS A 119 8.94 5.22 -14.79
C LYS A 119 8.66 3.72 -14.74
N THR A 120 7.63 3.27 -15.44
CA THR A 120 7.25 1.85 -15.53
C THR A 120 7.18 1.42 -16.99
N LYS A 121 7.16 0.12 -17.21
CA LYS A 121 6.79 -0.48 -18.50
C LYS A 121 5.58 -1.39 -18.27
N PRO A 122 4.44 -1.15 -18.92
CA PRO A 122 4.18 -0.09 -19.91
C PRO A 122 4.15 1.30 -19.29
N GLU A 123 4.34 2.33 -20.14
CA GLU A 123 4.35 3.74 -19.73
C GLU A 123 2.95 4.17 -19.24
N PRO A 124 2.86 4.87 -18.09
CA PRO A 124 1.58 5.37 -17.58
C PRO A 124 0.89 6.35 -18.53
N PHE A 125 -0.43 6.27 -18.63
CA PHE A 125 -1.20 7.19 -19.46
C PHE A 125 -1.03 8.66 -19.06
N GLY A 126 -0.87 8.95 -17.78
CA GLY A 126 -0.57 10.29 -17.31
C GLY A 126 0.75 10.85 -17.86
N ALA A 127 1.77 9.99 -18.05
CA ALA A 127 3.03 10.39 -18.67
C ALA A 127 2.86 10.65 -20.18
N LEU A 128 2.13 9.77 -20.89
CA LEU A 128 1.82 9.92 -22.31
C LEU A 128 0.97 11.18 -22.59
N ALA A 129 -0.02 11.45 -21.75
CA ALA A 129 -0.93 12.58 -21.91
C ALA A 129 -0.24 13.94 -21.67
N GLY A 130 0.73 14.00 -20.76
CA GLY A 130 1.43 15.23 -20.42
C GLY A 130 0.47 16.35 -20.02
N ARG A 131 0.44 17.45 -20.82
CA ARG A 131 -0.46 18.59 -20.60
C ARG A 131 -1.76 18.53 -21.43
N LYS A 132 -1.94 17.51 -22.27
CA LYS A 132 -3.13 17.36 -23.12
C LYS A 132 -4.36 16.82 -22.36
N ALA A 133 -4.17 16.33 -21.14
CA ALA A 133 -5.24 15.82 -20.30
C ALA A 133 -5.31 16.52 -18.95
N LEU A 134 -6.49 16.56 -18.36
CA LEU A 134 -6.62 16.79 -16.92
C LEU A 134 -6.13 15.54 -16.19
N ARG A 135 -5.09 15.68 -15.39
CA ARG A 135 -4.53 14.58 -14.58
C ARG A 135 -4.92 14.80 -13.12
N ILE A 136 -5.62 13.83 -12.54
CA ILE A 136 -6.04 13.83 -11.14
C ILE A 136 -5.18 12.81 -10.39
N ASP A 137 -4.31 13.30 -9.51
CA ASP A 137 -3.38 12.49 -8.73
C ASP A 137 -4.03 12.09 -7.40
N THR A 138 -4.26 10.79 -7.23
CA THR A 138 -4.84 10.14 -6.05
C THR A 138 -3.77 9.46 -5.19
N THR A 139 -2.52 9.87 -5.29
CA THR A 139 -1.44 9.37 -4.43
C THR A 139 -1.71 9.76 -2.99
N VAL A 140 -1.72 8.76 -2.10
CA VAL A 140 -1.92 8.96 -0.66
C VAL A 140 -0.63 9.47 -0.02
N THR A 141 -0.75 10.61 0.66
CA THR A 141 0.27 11.18 1.54
C THR A 141 -0.29 11.22 2.97
N ALA A 142 0.53 11.48 3.98
CA ALA A 142 0.07 11.64 5.37
C ALA A 142 -1.05 12.71 5.47
N ASP A 143 -0.86 13.87 4.83
CA ASP A 143 -1.86 14.95 4.82
C ASP A 143 -3.17 14.53 4.14
N THR A 144 -3.06 13.81 3.00
CA THR A 144 -4.22 13.26 2.28
C THR A 144 -4.99 12.28 3.15
N ARG A 145 -4.27 11.41 3.87
CA ARG A 145 -4.84 10.40 4.75
C ARG A 145 -5.53 11.04 5.95
N GLU A 146 -4.90 12.03 6.59
CA GLU A 146 -5.51 12.74 7.71
C GLU A 146 -6.78 13.47 7.28
N ARG A 147 -6.78 14.15 6.11
CA ARG A 147 -7.98 14.82 5.57
C ARG A 147 -9.09 13.81 5.29
N TYR A 148 -8.78 12.66 4.67
CA TYR A 148 -9.75 11.60 4.43
C TYR A 148 -10.39 11.08 5.72
N ILE A 149 -9.59 10.87 6.78
CA ILE A 149 -10.08 10.43 8.09
C ILE A 149 -11.04 11.45 8.68
N ARG A 150 -10.69 12.73 8.66
CA ARG A 150 -11.53 13.81 9.18
C ARG A 150 -12.85 13.94 8.42
N GLU A 151 -12.80 13.92 7.10
CA GLU A 151 -14.01 13.95 6.24
C GLU A 151 -14.90 12.72 6.47
N THR A 152 -14.29 11.55 6.67
CA THR A 152 -15.04 10.32 6.96
C THR A 152 -15.71 10.39 8.34
N LEU A 153 -15.02 10.87 9.37
CA LEU A 153 -15.60 11.12 10.69
C LEU A 153 -16.75 12.10 10.64
N GLU A 154 -16.61 13.20 9.90
CA GLU A 154 -17.68 14.20 9.71
C GLU A 154 -18.89 13.58 9.03
N ARG A 155 -18.72 12.84 7.94
CA ARG A 155 -19.77 12.12 7.23
C ARG A 155 -20.52 11.14 8.13
N LEU A 156 -19.80 10.47 9.04
CA LEU A 156 -20.37 9.51 10.00
C LEU A 156 -20.99 10.18 11.24
N GLY A 157 -20.84 11.50 11.41
CA GLY A 157 -21.24 12.21 12.63
C GLY A 157 -20.45 11.75 13.86
N ALA A 158 -19.29 11.11 13.66
CA ALA A 158 -18.45 10.54 14.70
C ALA A 158 -17.34 11.49 15.13
N LYS A 159 -16.82 11.28 16.34
CA LYS A 159 -15.66 12.02 16.87
C LYS A 159 -14.55 11.06 17.22
N ALA A 160 -13.31 11.47 17.01
CA ALA A 160 -12.13 10.71 17.41
C ALA A 160 -11.15 11.58 18.23
N GLU A 161 -10.30 10.94 19.01
CA GLU A 161 -9.21 11.62 19.68
C GLU A 161 -8.12 12.03 18.68
N PRO A 162 -7.42 13.17 18.90
CA PRO A 162 -6.32 13.57 18.03
C PRO A 162 -5.24 12.49 17.87
N ARG A 163 -4.95 11.73 18.94
CA ARG A 163 -3.99 10.62 18.91
C ARG A 163 -4.47 9.45 18.05
N ALA A 164 -5.77 9.14 18.07
CA ALA A 164 -6.35 8.11 17.24
C ALA A 164 -6.30 8.51 15.75
N ILE A 165 -6.60 9.77 15.42
CA ILE A 165 -6.48 10.30 14.06
C ILE A 165 -5.03 10.21 13.58
N ALA A 166 -4.06 10.64 14.41
CA ALA A 166 -2.64 10.57 14.08
C ALA A 166 -2.17 9.12 13.84
N ALA A 167 -2.55 8.18 14.72
CA ALA A 167 -2.20 6.77 14.57
C ALA A 167 -2.71 6.16 13.24
N MET A 168 -3.96 6.46 12.86
CA MET A 168 -4.51 6.05 11.58
C MET A 168 -3.82 6.74 10.39
N ALA A 169 -3.48 8.02 10.52
CA ALA A 169 -2.80 8.77 9.46
C ALA A 169 -1.36 8.30 9.24
N ASP A 170 -0.69 7.84 10.27
CA ASP A 170 0.69 7.32 10.24
C ASP A 170 0.74 5.83 9.87
N SER A 171 -0.41 5.13 9.85
CA SER A 171 -0.46 3.71 9.49
C SER A 171 -0.21 3.49 8.00
N ASP A 172 0.24 2.29 7.61
CA ASP A 172 0.37 1.87 6.22
C ASP A 172 -0.95 1.32 5.62
N ALA A 173 -2.03 1.31 6.40
CA ALA A 173 -3.32 0.80 5.96
C ALA A 173 -3.84 1.58 4.76
N ASP A 174 -4.53 0.91 3.84
CA ASP A 174 -5.21 1.58 2.74
C ASP A 174 -6.42 2.38 3.23
N LEU A 175 -6.87 3.34 2.45
CA LEU A 175 -7.98 4.21 2.86
C LEU A 175 -9.32 3.47 2.97
N GLY A 176 -9.47 2.34 2.25
CA GLY A 176 -10.65 1.49 2.36
C GLY A 176 -10.73 0.80 3.72
N ALA A 177 -9.61 0.22 4.18
CA ALA A 177 -9.51 -0.38 5.50
C ALA A 177 -9.76 0.65 6.60
N ILE A 178 -9.12 1.83 6.52
CA ILE A 178 -9.36 2.94 7.46
C ILE A 178 -10.85 3.36 7.46
N GLY A 179 -11.46 3.47 6.28
CA GLY A 179 -12.86 3.82 6.16
C GLY A 179 -13.80 2.81 6.83
N ASN A 180 -13.57 1.52 6.59
CA ASN A 180 -14.34 0.44 7.20
C ASN A 180 -14.18 0.40 8.73
N ASP A 181 -12.98 0.60 9.23
CA ASP A 181 -12.73 0.68 10.68
C ASP A 181 -13.44 1.87 11.32
N LEU A 182 -13.40 3.03 10.67
CA LEU A 182 -14.12 4.21 11.16
C LEU A 182 -15.64 3.98 11.16
N GLU A 183 -16.19 3.34 10.13
CA GLU A 183 -17.61 2.98 10.08
C GLU A 183 -17.98 2.03 11.21
N LYS A 184 -17.19 0.98 11.44
CA LYS A 184 -17.38 0.02 12.51
C LYS A 184 -17.32 0.69 13.89
N LEU A 185 -16.29 1.49 14.14
CA LEU A 185 -16.08 2.17 15.42
C LEU A 185 -17.13 3.25 15.68
N ALA A 186 -17.62 3.92 14.65
CA ALA A 186 -18.71 4.91 14.78
C ALA A 186 -20.01 4.29 15.29
N LEU A 187 -20.28 3.00 15.01
CA LEU A 187 -21.45 2.28 15.49
C LEU A 187 -21.49 2.13 17.02
N THR A 188 -20.35 2.21 17.69
CA THR A 188 -20.29 2.15 19.16
C THR A 188 -20.86 3.40 19.85
N GLY A 189 -21.08 4.48 19.11
CA GLY A 189 -21.72 5.71 19.58
C GLY A 189 -20.87 6.59 20.50
N GLY A 190 -19.62 6.21 20.75
CA GLY A 190 -18.67 6.94 21.58
C GLY A 190 -17.68 7.80 20.77
N LYS A 191 -16.82 8.51 21.50
CA LYS A 191 -15.63 9.12 20.90
C LYS A 191 -14.58 8.05 20.68
N ILE A 192 -14.15 7.86 19.44
CA ILE A 192 -13.12 6.87 19.07
C ILE A 192 -11.79 7.22 19.75
N THR A 193 -11.27 6.32 20.55
CA THR A 193 -10.00 6.46 21.28
C THR A 193 -8.90 5.63 20.64
N LEU A 194 -7.65 5.87 21.03
CA LEU A 194 -6.53 5.03 20.60
C LEU A 194 -6.72 3.57 21.06
N ALA A 195 -7.25 3.35 22.27
CA ALA A 195 -7.52 2.01 22.80
C ALA A 195 -8.62 1.27 22.01
N ASP A 196 -9.58 1.97 21.42
CA ASP A 196 -10.57 1.34 20.55
C ASP A 196 -9.94 0.88 19.23
N LEU A 197 -9.02 1.66 18.69
CA LEU A 197 -8.26 1.26 17.52
C LEU A 197 -7.40 0.02 17.79
N GLU A 198 -6.66 -0.01 18.90
CA GLU A 198 -5.83 -1.16 19.29
C GLU A 198 -6.64 -2.45 19.50
N ARG A 199 -7.90 -2.32 19.94
CA ARG A 199 -8.76 -3.46 20.23
C ARG A 199 -9.53 -3.97 19.01
N GLU A 200 -9.96 -3.09 18.10
CA GLU A 200 -10.98 -3.43 17.11
C GLU A 200 -10.62 -3.07 15.67
N SER A 201 -9.55 -2.29 15.46
CA SER A 201 -9.18 -1.82 14.14
C SER A 201 -8.33 -2.85 13.39
N LEU A 202 -8.79 -3.22 12.20
CA LEU A 202 -7.99 -3.97 11.22
C LEU A 202 -6.95 -3.07 10.52
N ALA A 203 -7.10 -1.75 10.61
CA ALA A 203 -6.20 -0.77 10.02
C ALA A 203 -4.94 -0.51 10.86
N ILE A 204 -4.93 -0.88 12.15
CA ILE A 204 -3.70 -1.01 12.92
C ILE A 204 -3.11 -2.35 12.51
N GLU A 205 -2.20 -2.26 11.61
CA GLU A 205 -1.38 -3.27 10.97
C GLU A 205 -1.57 -4.69 11.54
N ASP A 206 -2.08 -5.59 10.70
CA ASP A 206 -1.66 -7.00 10.80
C ASP A 206 -0.15 -6.99 11.02
N PRO A 207 0.35 -7.55 12.14
CA PRO A 207 1.76 -7.51 12.42
C PRO A 207 2.50 -8.14 11.25
N LYS A 208 3.22 -7.30 10.51
CA LYS A 208 3.99 -7.78 9.38
C LYS A 208 5.18 -8.55 9.90
N ALA A 209 5.59 -9.57 9.18
CA ALA A 209 6.73 -10.41 9.56
C ALA A 209 8.02 -9.61 9.86
N TRP A 210 8.18 -8.43 9.26
CA TRP A 210 9.32 -7.56 9.53
C TRP A 210 9.26 -6.90 10.92
N HIS A 211 8.07 -6.70 11.52
CA HIS A 211 7.95 -6.25 12.92
C HIS A 211 8.48 -7.31 13.88
N TYR A 212 8.19 -8.59 13.63
CA TYR A 212 8.78 -9.72 14.37
C TYR A 212 10.30 -9.67 14.29
N ALA A 213 10.85 -9.57 13.08
CA ALA A 213 12.30 -9.53 12.90
C ALA A 213 12.93 -8.34 13.62
N SER A 214 12.37 -7.13 13.45
CA SER A 214 12.86 -5.92 14.12
C SER A 214 12.81 -6.04 15.65
N ALA A 215 11.69 -6.48 16.22
CA ALA A 215 11.57 -6.69 17.66
C ALA A 215 12.64 -7.67 18.19
N LEU A 216 12.88 -8.74 17.46
CA LEU A 216 13.84 -9.78 17.87
C LEU A 216 15.29 -9.28 17.80
N VAL A 217 15.70 -8.59 16.72
CA VAL A 217 17.07 -8.05 16.60
C VAL A 217 17.33 -6.89 17.56
N GLU A 218 16.29 -6.20 17.99
CA GLU A 218 16.37 -5.18 19.05
C GLU A 218 16.49 -5.78 20.45
N GLY A 219 16.20 -7.08 20.63
CA GLY A 219 16.27 -7.80 21.90
C GLY A 219 14.94 -7.88 22.64
N ARG A 220 13.83 -7.54 21.98
CA ARG A 220 12.45 -7.60 22.51
C ARG A 220 11.79 -8.93 22.14
N ALA A 221 12.35 -10.03 22.67
CA ALA A 221 11.93 -11.39 22.30
C ALA A 221 10.45 -11.69 22.65
N ALA A 222 9.93 -11.15 23.76
CA ALA A 222 8.54 -11.32 24.14
C ALA A 222 7.59 -10.66 23.13
N ASP A 223 7.91 -9.44 22.67
CA ASP A 223 7.13 -8.74 21.66
C ASP A 223 7.19 -9.47 20.31
N ALA A 224 8.38 -9.99 19.94
CA ALA A 224 8.54 -10.79 18.75
C ALA A 224 7.66 -12.06 18.79
N LEU A 225 7.62 -12.79 19.91
CA LEU A 225 6.74 -13.95 20.06
C LEU A 225 5.25 -13.58 19.98
N ALA A 226 4.83 -12.48 20.60
CA ALA A 226 3.45 -12.01 20.51
C ALA A 226 3.05 -11.74 19.05
N ILE A 227 3.90 -11.05 18.29
CA ILE A 227 3.70 -10.79 16.86
C ILE A 227 3.63 -12.12 16.06
N ALA A 228 4.55 -13.06 16.34
CA ALA A 228 4.53 -14.34 15.65
C ALA A 228 3.24 -15.12 15.93
N PHE A 229 2.75 -15.13 17.17
CA PHE A 229 1.51 -15.81 17.53
C PHE A 229 0.28 -15.20 16.84
N GLU A 230 0.22 -13.89 16.72
CA GLU A 230 -0.84 -13.21 16.01
C GLU A 230 -0.83 -13.55 14.51
N LEU A 231 0.34 -13.58 13.87
CA LEU A 231 0.46 -14.00 12.48
C LEU A 231 0.05 -15.47 12.28
N PHE A 232 0.39 -16.37 13.19
CA PHE A 232 -0.06 -17.76 13.14
C PHE A 232 -1.56 -17.92 13.43
N ALA A 233 -2.16 -17.04 14.22
CA ALA A 233 -3.61 -17.04 14.44
C ALA A 233 -4.36 -16.68 13.16
N ASN A 234 -3.82 -15.75 12.36
CA ASN A 234 -4.41 -15.30 11.09
C ASN A 234 -4.10 -16.27 9.92
N ASP A 235 -2.89 -16.80 9.87
CA ASP A 235 -2.46 -17.78 8.85
C ASP A 235 -1.62 -18.91 9.47
N PRO A 236 -2.26 -19.97 9.98
CA PRO A 236 -1.57 -21.10 10.65
C PRO A 236 -0.56 -21.85 9.77
N ARG A 237 -0.73 -21.81 8.44
CA ARG A 237 0.13 -22.56 7.51
C ARG A 237 1.17 -21.69 6.81
N GLY A 238 0.84 -20.44 6.50
CA GLY A 238 1.69 -19.55 5.69
C GLY A 238 2.56 -18.61 6.52
N ALA A 239 2.27 -18.37 7.80
CA ALA A 239 2.98 -17.38 8.62
C ALA A 239 4.48 -17.64 8.79
N ALA A 240 4.92 -18.89 8.82
CA ALA A 240 6.32 -19.23 9.09
C ALA A 240 7.29 -18.70 8.03
N VAL A 241 6.95 -18.81 6.74
CA VAL A 241 7.82 -18.40 5.62
C VAL A 241 8.15 -16.90 5.67
N PRO A 242 7.18 -15.99 5.76
CA PRO A 242 7.48 -14.55 5.88
C PRO A 242 8.25 -14.21 7.17
N LEU A 243 7.97 -14.87 8.30
CA LEU A 243 8.68 -14.64 9.56
C LEU A 243 10.18 -14.96 9.45
N VAL A 244 10.53 -16.15 8.97
CA VAL A 244 11.95 -16.53 8.84
C VAL A 244 12.65 -15.75 7.72
N SER A 245 11.95 -15.40 6.64
CA SER A 245 12.49 -14.58 5.56
C SER A 245 12.84 -13.16 6.03
N ALA A 246 11.94 -12.52 6.77
CA ALA A 246 12.18 -11.21 7.35
C ALA A 246 13.36 -11.23 8.33
N LEU A 247 13.42 -12.25 9.20
CA LEU A 247 14.51 -12.41 10.17
C LEU A 247 15.85 -12.66 9.46
N ALA A 248 15.90 -13.51 8.45
CA ALA A 248 17.11 -13.75 7.65
C ALA A 248 17.57 -12.46 6.96
N THR A 249 16.65 -11.68 6.41
CA THR A 249 16.96 -10.39 5.79
C THR A 249 17.60 -9.44 6.80
N ASP A 250 16.99 -9.23 7.96
CA ASP A 250 17.50 -8.30 8.97
C ASP A 250 18.86 -8.72 9.53
N LEU A 251 19.02 -10.00 9.88
CA LEU A 251 20.30 -10.52 10.38
C LEU A 251 21.39 -10.51 9.30
N GLY A 252 21.03 -10.70 8.03
CA GLY A 252 21.94 -10.59 6.90
C GLY A 252 22.46 -9.15 6.73
N LEU A 253 21.57 -8.15 6.78
CA LEU A 253 21.95 -6.73 6.72
C LEU A 253 22.81 -6.31 7.95
N ILE A 254 22.44 -6.79 9.14
CA ILE A 254 23.21 -6.55 10.36
C ILE A 254 24.60 -7.18 10.26
N TRP A 255 24.68 -8.40 9.73
CA TRP A 255 25.98 -9.07 9.51
C TRP A 255 26.85 -8.29 8.53
N GLU A 256 26.28 -7.83 7.40
CA GLU A 256 27.02 -7.03 6.41
C GLU A 256 27.60 -5.74 7.04
N LEU A 257 26.80 -5.03 7.84
CA LEU A 257 27.24 -3.82 8.56
C LEU A 257 28.23 -4.10 9.69
N ALA A 258 28.25 -5.32 10.24
CA ALA A 258 29.13 -5.71 11.35
C ALA A 258 30.50 -6.21 10.90
N ARG A 259 30.71 -6.46 9.61
CA ARG A 259 32.00 -6.94 9.06
C ARG A 259 33.07 -5.86 9.18
N PRO A 260 34.36 -6.22 9.35
CA PRO A 260 35.46 -5.24 9.47
C PRO A 260 35.56 -4.28 8.29
N ASN A 261 35.22 -4.76 7.08
CA ASN A 261 35.18 -3.98 5.85
C ASN A 261 33.73 -3.74 5.39
N GLY A 262 32.77 -3.81 6.30
CA GLY A 262 31.34 -3.61 6.02
C GLY A 262 31.12 -2.18 5.55
N GLY A 263 30.66 -2.05 4.30
CA GLY A 263 30.34 -0.78 3.67
C GLY A 263 28.92 -0.32 3.93
N ASP A 264 28.46 0.57 3.06
CA ASP A 264 27.06 1.02 3.05
C ASP A 264 26.15 -0.11 2.50
N LEU A 265 24.92 -0.14 2.97
CA LEU A 265 23.95 -1.13 2.49
C LEU A 265 23.59 -0.88 1.02
N PRO A 266 23.22 -1.93 0.25
CA PRO A 266 22.73 -1.77 -1.12
C PRO A 266 21.57 -0.77 -1.20
N GLY A 267 21.48 0.00 -2.28
CA GLY A 267 20.59 1.15 -2.44
C GLY A 267 19.13 0.91 -1.98
N ARG A 268 18.58 -0.29 -2.24
CA ARG A 268 17.23 -0.65 -1.78
C ARG A 268 17.07 -0.76 -0.25
N HIS A 269 18.17 -0.90 0.51
CA HIS A 269 18.19 -1.03 1.97
C HIS A 269 18.90 0.13 2.66
N GLN A 270 19.39 1.12 1.92
CA GLN A 270 20.15 2.25 2.44
C GLN A 270 19.39 3.05 3.51
N TRP A 271 18.07 3.17 3.35
CA TRP A 271 17.20 3.84 4.33
C TRP A 271 17.19 3.16 5.71
N ARG A 272 17.47 1.86 5.77
CA ARG A 272 17.52 1.08 7.03
C ARG A 272 18.85 1.19 7.76
N GLU A 273 19.88 1.69 7.10
CA GLU A 273 21.24 1.74 7.64
C GLU A 273 21.33 2.51 8.95
N ARG A 274 20.63 3.63 9.04
CA ARG A 274 20.60 4.46 10.25
C ARG A 274 20.09 3.67 11.47
N THR A 275 19.11 2.80 11.29
CA THR A 275 18.51 1.97 12.35
C THR A 275 19.35 0.73 12.65
N LEU A 276 19.90 0.09 11.62
CA LEU A 276 20.60 -1.19 11.77
C LEU A 276 22.07 -1.05 12.18
N ARG A 277 22.75 0.05 11.87
CA ARG A 277 24.16 0.27 12.21
C ARG A 277 24.45 0.24 13.72
N PRO A 278 23.63 0.82 14.62
CA PRO A 278 23.79 0.66 16.06
C PRO A 278 23.62 -0.80 16.52
N LEU A 279 22.68 -1.53 15.94
CA LEU A 279 22.43 -2.93 16.22
C LEU A 279 23.61 -3.81 15.78
N ALA A 280 24.17 -3.54 14.63
CA ALA A 280 25.35 -4.23 14.10
C ALA A 280 26.56 -4.07 15.05
N LYS A 281 26.79 -2.85 15.58
CA LYS A 281 27.84 -2.59 16.59
C LYS A 281 27.58 -3.34 17.89
N ARG A 282 26.33 -3.43 18.34
CA ARG A 282 25.94 -4.11 19.58
C ARG A 282 26.06 -5.64 19.46
N ILE A 283 25.57 -6.21 18.36
CA ILE A 283 25.51 -7.65 18.12
C ILE A 283 26.89 -8.19 17.76
N GLY A 284 27.59 -7.52 16.85
CA GLY A 284 28.89 -7.93 16.33
C GLY A 284 28.81 -9.01 15.26
N GLU A 285 29.86 -9.11 14.44
CA GLU A 285 29.91 -9.96 13.24
C GLU A 285 29.61 -11.44 13.53
N ARG A 286 30.29 -12.04 14.53
CA ARG A 286 30.17 -13.47 14.82
C ARG A 286 28.74 -13.86 15.20
N ARG A 287 28.06 -13.05 16.02
CA ARG A 287 26.70 -13.31 16.47
C ARG A 287 25.68 -13.06 15.37
N ALA A 288 25.87 -12.01 14.57
CA ALA A 288 25.02 -11.71 13.43
C ALA A 288 25.09 -12.83 12.38
N ARG A 289 26.30 -13.33 12.07
CA ARG A 289 26.50 -14.48 11.16
C ARG A 289 25.82 -15.74 11.68
N TYR A 290 25.94 -16.02 12.99
CA TYR A 290 25.25 -17.15 13.60
C TYR A 290 23.74 -17.04 13.42
N GLY A 291 23.16 -15.90 13.77
CA GLY A 291 21.72 -15.67 13.64
C GLY A 291 21.24 -15.76 12.21
N TYR A 292 21.96 -15.16 11.27
CA TYR A 292 21.65 -15.27 9.84
C TYR A 292 21.63 -16.73 9.37
N THR A 293 22.66 -17.51 9.73
CA THR A 293 22.73 -18.93 9.37
C THR A 293 21.59 -19.74 9.99
N ALA A 294 21.21 -19.44 11.22
CA ALA A 294 20.09 -20.11 11.88
C ALA A 294 18.75 -19.77 11.20
N ALA A 295 18.53 -18.51 10.84
CA ALA A 295 17.33 -18.08 10.13
C ALA A 295 17.23 -18.70 8.74
N VAL A 296 18.33 -18.74 7.97
CA VAL A 296 18.36 -19.38 6.64
C VAL A 296 18.05 -20.88 6.72
N ARG A 297 18.60 -21.59 7.69
CA ARG A 297 18.26 -23.01 7.92
C ARG A 297 16.79 -23.19 8.28
N GLY A 298 16.24 -22.31 9.13
CA GLY A 298 14.80 -22.30 9.43
C GLY A 298 13.96 -22.09 8.18
N PHE A 299 14.36 -21.16 7.30
CA PHE A 299 13.70 -20.93 6.04
C PHE A 299 13.72 -22.16 5.13
N GLU A 300 14.90 -22.77 4.93
CA GLU A 300 15.05 -23.98 4.13
C GLU A 300 14.16 -25.11 4.66
N ALA A 301 14.15 -25.32 5.97
CA ALA A 301 13.39 -26.40 6.61
C ALA A 301 11.85 -26.20 6.47
N VAL A 302 11.36 -24.96 6.52
CA VAL A 302 9.94 -24.65 6.28
C VAL A 302 9.57 -24.83 4.81
N VAL A 303 10.37 -24.31 3.89
CA VAL A 303 10.07 -24.36 2.44
C VAL A 303 10.16 -25.78 1.89
N THR A 304 11.06 -26.60 2.42
CA THR A 304 11.21 -28.02 2.00
C THR A 304 10.25 -28.97 2.70
N GLY A 305 9.40 -28.46 3.61
CA GLY A 305 8.44 -29.30 4.32
C GLY A 305 9.07 -30.29 5.33
N GLN A 306 10.29 -30.00 5.82
CA GLN A 306 11.00 -30.84 6.81
C GLN A 306 10.48 -30.63 8.24
N ILE A 307 9.53 -29.74 8.44
CA ILE A 307 9.03 -29.36 9.75
C ILE A 307 7.51 -29.56 9.80
N ASP A 308 7.07 -30.42 10.71
CA ASP A 308 5.65 -30.69 10.94
C ASP A 308 4.99 -29.62 11.82
N ASP A 309 5.76 -28.95 12.69
CA ASP A 309 5.30 -27.86 13.55
C ASP A 309 6.08 -26.55 13.24
N PRO A 310 5.65 -25.78 12.23
CA PRO A 310 6.28 -24.49 11.90
C PRO A 310 6.21 -23.47 13.04
N ARG A 311 5.14 -23.49 13.85
CA ARG A 311 4.98 -22.59 14.98
C ARG A 311 6.01 -22.88 16.07
N GLY A 312 6.12 -24.13 16.50
CA GLY A 312 7.14 -24.56 17.49
C GLY A 312 8.56 -24.27 17.02
N MET A 313 8.82 -24.42 15.72
CA MET A 313 10.11 -24.04 15.15
C MET A 313 10.39 -22.54 15.29
N ILE A 314 9.42 -21.65 15.01
CA ILE A 314 9.58 -20.20 15.19
C ILE A 314 9.82 -19.85 16.65
N GLU A 315 9.11 -20.49 17.59
CA GLU A 315 9.31 -20.29 19.02
C GLU A 315 10.76 -20.65 19.44
N LEU A 316 11.25 -21.83 19.01
CA LEU A 316 12.62 -22.27 19.28
C LEU A 316 13.66 -21.37 18.64
N LEU A 317 13.46 -20.96 17.37
CA LEU A 317 14.35 -20.04 16.67
C LEU A 317 14.40 -18.68 17.37
N THR A 318 13.26 -18.16 17.81
CA THR A 318 13.18 -16.91 18.55
C THR A 318 13.95 -16.98 19.86
N ALA A 319 13.79 -18.05 20.63
CA ALA A 319 14.53 -18.27 21.88
C ALA A 319 16.04 -18.42 21.63
N ASP A 320 16.44 -19.13 20.58
CA ASP A 320 17.84 -19.31 20.21
C ASP A 320 18.50 -17.96 19.82
N ILE A 321 17.85 -17.16 18.97
CA ILE A 321 18.32 -15.84 18.60
C ILE A 321 18.36 -14.90 19.80
N ALA A 322 17.34 -14.89 20.63
CA ALA A 322 17.29 -14.07 21.83
C ALA A 322 18.47 -14.37 22.77
N SER A 323 18.76 -15.64 23.00
CA SER A 323 19.81 -16.06 23.93
C SER A 323 21.22 -15.90 23.38
N LYS A 324 21.45 -16.18 22.11
CA LYS A 324 22.79 -16.23 21.52
C LYS A 324 23.19 -15.01 20.70
N VAL A 325 22.21 -14.27 20.17
CA VAL A 325 22.46 -13.12 19.30
C VAL A 325 22.20 -11.81 20.01
N THR A 326 21.02 -11.63 20.59
CA THR A 326 20.60 -10.33 21.10
C THR A 326 20.81 -10.15 22.61
N ALA A 327 21.10 -11.23 23.37
CA ALA A 327 21.41 -11.14 24.79
C ALA A 327 22.56 -10.13 25.07
N PRO A 328 22.46 -9.35 26.16
CA PRO A 328 23.52 -8.42 26.56
C PRO A 328 24.82 -9.20 26.81
N GLN A 329 25.95 -8.61 26.34
CA GLN A 329 27.26 -9.19 26.63
C GLN A 329 27.51 -9.15 28.14
N ARG A 330 27.67 -10.31 28.78
CA ARG A 330 28.22 -10.35 30.14
C ARG A 330 29.63 -9.77 30.08
N ARG A 331 29.84 -8.61 30.69
CA ARG A 331 31.19 -8.11 30.95
C ARG A 331 31.89 -9.20 31.79
N THR A 332 32.84 -9.90 31.20
CA THR A 332 33.84 -10.67 31.98
C THR A 332 34.63 -9.64 32.76
N VAL A 333 34.35 -9.52 34.05
CA VAL A 333 35.22 -8.81 34.95
C VAL A 333 36.50 -9.66 34.98
N ALA A 334 37.53 -9.15 34.31
CA ALA A 334 38.86 -9.72 34.44
C ALA A 334 39.29 -9.54 35.93
N SER A 335 39.49 -10.65 36.59
CA SER A 335 40.11 -10.75 37.93
C SER A 335 41.56 -10.43 37.83
#